data_810adcc7998f85cf2d0446842dc0642b
#
_entry.id   810adcc7998f85cf2d0446842dc0642b
#
_cell.length_a   1.000
_cell.length_b   1.000
_cell.length_c   1.000
_cell.angle_alpha   90.00
_cell.angle_beta   90.00
_cell.angle_gamma   90.00
#
_symmetry.space_group_name_H-M   'P 1'
#
loop_
_entity.id
_entity.type
_entity.pdbx_description
1 polymer ?
#
loop_
_entity_poly.entity_id
_entity_poly.type
_entity_poly.pdbx_seq_one_letter_code
_entity_poly.pdbx_strand_id
1 'polypeptide(L)'
;IGDGSFQKNVLERPGPKRTKRGRKMNQKIQEKSNYCLNCKIKPCSNKGCPLNNNIPEFIKQIKEQNYKEAYKILQNTTVLQPICGRICPHKKQCEGSCVRGIKGEPVNIGDLEAFIGDYAIENNLKFEKNIEENLENKKVAIIGGGPSGLTCAAFLAKKGVKVTIYERKDFLGGLLVYGIPDFRLSKDIVKNTMDKILELGVEVRYNQELGKNLNINELEEKYDHIYLAFGANVSSKMKIEGENLDGVFGGNELLENNNHPDYKEKTVVINGGGNVAIDVARTVKRKGAKEVIIVYRRAKEQMPAEEKEVSDAEKEGVKILFQNNIVKINGTDKVQNIELIKTELVQKEGDTRLSPVNIEGSNYTVKADYVIMALGSKTDEFVQNLGLEVTPRNYIKVNDNFQTSNSKIYAGGDLIGGKGTVAWAARNGRDVAENIIEEFKKY
;
A
#
# COMPACT_ATOMS: atom_id res chain seq x y z
N ILE A 1 6.01 25.81 57.22
CA ILE A 1 5.13 26.96 56.97
C ILE A 1 5.13 27.22 55.45
N GLY A 2 4.02 27.05 54.77
CA GLY A 2 3.84 27.40 53.38
C GLY A 2 3.43 26.20 52.48
N ASP A 3 2.23 25.70 52.71
CA ASP A 3 1.46 24.87 51.78
C ASP A 3 1.04 25.70 50.58
N GLY A 4 1.50 25.33 49.40
CA GLY A 4 1.21 25.97 48.14
C GLY A 4 0.61 25.01 47.15
N SER A 5 -0.66 24.66 47.34
CA SER A 5 -1.46 23.88 46.40
C SER A 5 -1.64 24.61 45.08
N PHE A 6 -0.90 24.22 44.02
CA PHE A 6 -1.17 24.67 42.67
C PHE A 6 -2.36 23.85 42.08
N GLN A 7 -3.56 24.40 42.19
CA GLN A 7 -4.67 23.95 41.35
C GLN A 7 -4.37 24.26 39.89
N LYS A 8 -4.14 23.23 39.07
CA LYS A 8 -4.12 23.35 37.62
C LYS A 8 -5.54 23.55 37.09
N ASN A 9 -5.89 24.80 36.79
CA ASN A 9 -7.04 25.11 35.96
C ASN A 9 -6.84 24.47 34.56
N VAL A 10 -7.54 23.36 34.30
CA VAL A 10 -7.71 22.80 32.97
C VAL A 10 -8.68 23.71 32.24
N LEU A 11 -8.14 24.70 31.52
CA LEU A 11 -8.93 25.49 30.56
C LEU A 11 -9.34 24.52 29.43
N GLU A 12 -10.64 24.17 29.40
CA GLU A 12 -11.25 23.54 28.22
C GLU A 12 -10.97 24.40 26.99
N ARG A 13 -10.17 23.89 26.06
CA ARG A 13 -9.95 24.54 24.77
C ARG A 13 -11.28 24.54 24.02
N PRO A 14 -11.82 25.71 23.58
CA PRO A 14 -13.02 25.75 22.78
C PRO A 14 -12.79 24.94 21.50
N GLY A 15 -13.74 24.05 21.18
CA GLY A 15 -13.70 23.22 19.98
C GLY A 15 -13.52 24.08 18.72
N PRO A 16 -12.93 23.53 17.65
CA PRO A 16 -12.55 24.27 16.45
C PRO A 16 -13.76 24.98 15.86
N LYS A 17 -13.68 26.33 15.72
CA LYS A 17 -14.71 27.16 15.08
C LYS A 17 -14.93 26.60 13.66
N ARG A 18 -16.16 26.11 13.38
CA ARG A 18 -16.58 25.63 12.05
C ARG A 18 -16.39 26.74 11.02
N THR A 19 -15.33 26.64 10.22
CA THR A 19 -15.06 27.56 9.11
C THR A 19 -16.07 27.36 7.98
N LYS A 20 -16.28 28.36 7.10
CA LYS A 20 -17.11 28.21 5.89
C LYS A 20 -16.68 27.02 5.02
N ARG A 21 -15.38 26.70 5.00
CA ARG A 21 -14.78 25.55 4.29
C ARG A 21 -15.23 24.22 4.91
N GLY A 22 -15.24 24.12 6.24
CA GLY A 22 -15.70 22.93 6.95
C GLY A 22 -17.20 22.67 6.78
N ARG A 23 -18.05 23.70 6.70
CA ARG A 23 -19.50 23.54 6.44
C ARG A 23 -19.77 22.99 5.03
N LYS A 24 -19.06 23.49 4.00
CA LYS A 24 -19.17 22.97 2.62
C LYS A 24 -18.69 21.52 2.49
N MET A 25 -17.64 21.15 3.23
CA MET A 25 -17.13 19.78 3.22
C MET A 25 -18.13 18.82 3.84
N ASN A 26 -18.70 19.16 5.01
CA ASN A 26 -19.73 18.35 5.66
C ASN A 26 -20.98 18.17 4.78
N GLN A 27 -21.40 19.21 4.05
CA GLN A 27 -22.53 19.10 3.13
C GLN A 27 -22.26 18.09 2.01
N LYS A 28 -21.08 18.13 1.36
CA LYS A 28 -20.69 17.16 0.32
C LYS A 28 -20.64 15.73 0.86
N ILE A 29 -20.14 15.54 2.08
CA ILE A 29 -20.09 14.22 2.71
C ILE A 29 -21.50 13.69 2.99
N GLN A 30 -22.41 14.55 3.44
CA GLN A 30 -23.82 14.18 3.63
C GLN A 30 -24.50 13.79 2.30
N GLU A 31 -24.29 14.55 1.23
CA GLU A 31 -24.83 14.25 -0.10
C GLU A 31 -24.32 12.87 -0.58
N LYS A 32 -22.99 12.61 -0.47
CA LYS A 32 -22.40 11.31 -0.83
C LYS A 32 -22.95 10.17 0.01
N SER A 33 -23.08 10.36 1.33
CA SER A 33 -23.61 9.31 2.21
C SER A 33 -25.09 9.03 1.93
N ASN A 34 -25.90 10.07 1.71
CA ASN A 34 -27.33 9.92 1.39
C ASN A 34 -27.56 9.14 0.09
N TYR A 35 -26.60 9.14 -0.82
CA TYR A 35 -26.69 8.39 -2.07
C TYR A 35 -26.61 6.86 -1.87
N CYS A 36 -26.08 6.36 -0.76
CA CYS A 36 -26.00 4.94 -0.44
C CYS A 36 -27.38 4.34 -0.16
N LEU A 37 -27.67 3.17 -0.75
CA LEU A 37 -28.93 2.43 -0.60
C LEU A 37 -29.02 1.59 0.68
N ASN A 38 -27.96 1.48 1.47
CA ASN A 38 -27.90 0.59 2.64
C ASN A 38 -28.31 -0.86 2.34
N CYS A 39 -27.76 -1.45 1.26
CA CYS A 39 -28.10 -2.77 0.77
C CYS A 39 -27.94 -3.87 1.82
N LYS A 40 -28.94 -4.73 2.02
CA LYS A 40 -28.87 -5.87 2.96
C LYS A 40 -27.78 -6.89 2.59
N ILE A 41 -27.58 -7.15 1.27
CA ILE A 41 -26.61 -8.13 0.76
C ILE A 41 -25.16 -7.61 0.82
N LYS A 42 -24.95 -6.29 0.93
CA LYS A 42 -23.65 -5.62 1.08
C LYS A 42 -22.57 -6.03 0.05
N PRO A 43 -22.83 -5.98 -1.28
CA PRO A 43 -21.86 -6.46 -2.26
C PRO A 43 -20.54 -5.66 -2.22
N CYS A 44 -20.59 -4.36 -1.92
CA CYS A 44 -19.42 -3.51 -1.73
C CYS A 44 -18.51 -3.99 -0.58
N SER A 45 -19.08 -4.56 0.49
CA SER A 45 -18.35 -5.18 1.60
C SER A 45 -17.86 -6.58 1.24
N ASN A 46 -18.79 -7.47 0.87
CA ASN A 46 -18.54 -8.92 0.81
C ASN A 46 -17.73 -9.35 -0.42
N LYS A 47 -17.91 -8.66 -1.56
CA LYS A 47 -17.23 -8.96 -2.82
C LYS A 47 -16.17 -7.91 -3.17
N GLY A 48 -16.45 -6.65 -2.81
CA GLY A 48 -15.63 -5.51 -3.24
C GLY A 48 -14.48 -5.20 -2.28
N CYS A 49 -14.75 -5.05 -1.01
CA CYS A 49 -13.73 -4.67 -0.02
C CYS A 49 -12.88 -5.87 0.42
N PRO A 50 -11.55 -5.87 0.21
CA PRO A 50 -10.70 -6.96 0.71
C PRO A 50 -10.78 -7.14 2.22
N LEU A 51 -10.99 -6.06 2.96
CA LEU A 51 -11.09 -6.06 4.43
C LEU A 51 -12.47 -6.43 4.95
N ASN A 52 -13.47 -6.59 4.06
CA ASN A 52 -14.87 -6.82 4.42
C ASN A 52 -15.44 -5.73 5.37
N ASN A 53 -15.00 -4.47 5.20
CA ASN A 53 -15.55 -3.36 5.96
C ASN A 53 -17.07 -3.35 5.89
N ASN A 54 -17.76 -3.12 7.02
CA ASN A 54 -19.21 -3.02 7.04
C ASN A 54 -19.68 -1.69 6.44
N ILE A 55 -19.51 -1.57 5.10
CA ILE A 55 -19.67 -0.32 4.36
C ILE A 55 -21.05 0.30 4.50
N PRO A 56 -22.17 -0.42 4.29
CA PRO A 56 -23.49 0.19 4.45
C PRO A 56 -23.72 0.74 5.87
N GLU A 57 -23.19 0.08 6.91
CA GLU A 57 -23.44 0.48 8.29
C GLU A 57 -22.62 1.73 8.66
N PHE A 58 -21.31 1.78 8.33
CA PHE A 58 -20.56 3.01 8.62
C PHE A 58 -21.09 4.23 7.84
N ILE A 59 -21.58 4.02 6.59
CA ILE A 59 -22.20 5.08 5.80
C ILE A 59 -23.53 5.51 6.42
N LYS A 60 -24.32 4.59 6.97
CA LYS A 60 -25.54 4.92 7.71
C LYS A 60 -25.23 5.82 8.91
N GLN A 61 -24.19 5.51 9.68
CA GLN A 61 -23.76 6.35 10.79
C GLN A 61 -23.28 7.75 10.32
N ILE A 62 -22.68 7.85 9.13
CA ILE A 62 -22.36 9.17 8.53
C ILE A 62 -23.64 9.95 8.21
N LYS A 63 -24.67 9.31 7.64
CA LYS A 63 -25.98 9.95 7.38
C LYS A 63 -26.59 10.54 8.66
N GLU A 64 -26.48 9.79 9.75
CA GLU A 64 -26.99 10.16 11.06
C GLU A 64 -26.04 11.13 11.81
N GLN A 65 -24.91 11.53 11.20
CA GLN A 65 -23.86 12.37 11.78
C GLN A 65 -23.19 11.77 13.03
N ASN A 66 -23.29 10.45 13.21
CA ASN A 66 -22.68 9.69 14.29
C ASN A 66 -21.25 9.24 13.90
N TYR A 67 -20.34 10.19 13.64
CA TYR A 67 -19.03 9.92 13.07
C TYR A 67 -18.14 9.06 14.00
N LYS A 68 -18.30 9.17 15.32
CA LYS A 68 -17.60 8.29 16.27
C LYS A 68 -18.01 6.83 16.10
N GLU A 69 -19.32 6.57 15.93
CA GLU A 69 -19.84 5.24 15.73
C GLU A 69 -19.42 4.69 14.34
N ALA A 70 -19.42 5.53 13.30
CA ALA A 70 -18.87 5.16 12.00
C ALA A 70 -17.41 4.69 12.11
N TYR A 71 -16.58 5.40 12.90
CA TYR A 71 -15.20 4.99 13.17
C TYR A 71 -15.12 3.69 13.94
N LYS A 72 -15.96 3.49 14.98
CA LYS A 72 -16.04 2.23 15.73
C LYS A 72 -16.32 1.02 14.82
N ILE A 73 -17.25 1.17 13.89
CA ILE A 73 -17.57 0.13 12.92
C ILE A 73 -16.36 -0.21 12.05
N LEU A 74 -15.67 0.80 11.53
CA LEU A 74 -14.51 0.60 10.65
C LEU A 74 -13.31 -0.04 11.38
N GLN A 75 -13.03 0.35 12.63
CA GLN A 75 -11.88 -0.18 13.37
C GLN A 75 -11.97 -1.68 13.71
N ASN A 76 -13.12 -2.31 13.50
CA ASN A 76 -13.29 -3.76 13.67
C ASN A 76 -12.60 -4.54 12.53
N THR A 77 -12.39 -3.93 11.38
CA THR A 77 -11.87 -4.60 10.18
C THR A 77 -10.64 -3.93 9.60
N THR A 78 -10.38 -2.65 9.89
CA THR A 78 -9.21 -1.91 9.43
C THR A 78 -8.71 -0.90 10.45
N VAL A 79 -7.41 -0.65 10.45
CA VAL A 79 -6.74 0.42 11.21
C VAL A 79 -6.15 1.49 10.29
N LEU A 80 -6.34 1.35 8.97
CA LEU A 80 -5.76 2.19 7.92
C LEU A 80 -6.82 3.01 7.16
N GLN A 81 -7.93 3.37 7.82
CA GLN A 81 -9.06 4.07 7.19
C GLN A 81 -8.65 5.33 6.40
N PRO A 82 -7.82 6.25 6.95
CA PRO A 82 -7.44 7.47 6.22
C PRO A 82 -6.65 7.17 4.95
N ILE A 83 -5.92 6.07 4.95
CA ILE A 83 -5.05 5.61 3.87
C ILE A 83 -5.86 4.84 2.83
N CYS A 84 -6.61 3.81 3.25
CA CYS A 84 -7.44 3.00 2.36
C CYS A 84 -8.44 3.84 1.58
N GLY A 85 -9.09 4.79 2.25
CA GLY A 85 -10.03 5.70 1.62
C GLY A 85 -9.43 6.60 0.52
N ARG A 86 -8.09 6.74 0.45
CA ARG A 86 -7.40 7.56 -0.55
C ARG A 86 -6.77 6.78 -1.69
N ILE A 87 -6.20 5.60 -1.39
CA ILE A 87 -5.30 4.92 -2.32
C ILE A 87 -5.74 3.52 -2.74
N CYS A 88 -6.81 2.97 -2.15
CA CYS A 88 -7.38 1.72 -2.66
C CYS A 88 -7.87 1.90 -4.11
N PRO A 89 -7.76 0.87 -4.94
CA PRO A 89 -8.34 0.88 -6.28
C PRO A 89 -9.87 0.68 -6.21
N HIS A 90 -10.58 1.70 -5.71
CA HIS A 90 -12.00 1.62 -5.33
C HIS A 90 -12.90 1.12 -6.47
N LYS A 91 -12.62 1.56 -7.72
CA LYS A 91 -13.36 1.10 -8.92
C LYS A 91 -13.20 -0.39 -9.20
N LYS A 92 -12.07 -0.99 -8.78
CA LYS A 92 -11.80 -2.44 -8.89
C LYS A 92 -12.17 -3.20 -7.62
N GLN A 93 -12.58 -2.50 -6.59
CA GLN A 93 -12.92 -3.05 -5.27
C GLN A 93 -14.33 -2.64 -4.83
N CYS A 94 -14.47 -1.90 -3.72
CA CYS A 94 -15.75 -1.61 -3.08
C CYS A 94 -16.72 -0.81 -3.98
N GLU A 95 -16.26 0.23 -4.66
CA GLU A 95 -17.09 1.04 -5.56
C GLU A 95 -17.50 0.27 -6.82
N GLY A 96 -16.57 -0.53 -7.40
CA GLY A 96 -16.87 -1.40 -8.53
C GLY A 96 -17.89 -2.51 -8.23
N SER A 97 -18.11 -2.82 -6.94
CA SER A 97 -19.15 -3.76 -6.50
C SER A 97 -20.41 -3.06 -5.99
N CYS A 98 -20.48 -1.73 -6.08
CA CYS A 98 -21.64 -0.97 -5.62
C CYS A 98 -22.85 -1.15 -6.53
N VAL A 99 -24.03 -1.45 -5.97
CA VAL A 99 -25.27 -1.63 -6.70
C VAL A 99 -25.65 -0.37 -7.50
N ARG A 100 -25.33 0.83 -6.99
CA ARG A 100 -25.56 2.09 -7.72
C ARG A 100 -24.81 2.11 -9.06
N GLY A 101 -23.62 1.51 -9.12
CA GLY A 101 -22.79 1.44 -10.34
C GLY A 101 -23.40 0.64 -11.49
N ILE A 102 -24.50 -0.12 -11.26
CA ILE A 102 -25.18 -0.89 -12.30
C ILE A 102 -25.93 0.04 -13.29
N LYS A 103 -26.50 1.15 -12.79
CA LYS A 103 -27.32 2.08 -13.58
C LYS A 103 -26.87 3.54 -13.49
N GLY A 104 -25.70 3.79 -12.91
CA GLY A 104 -25.16 5.15 -12.71
C GLY A 104 -23.81 5.11 -12.04
N GLU A 105 -23.42 6.20 -11.38
CA GLU A 105 -22.16 6.25 -10.64
C GLU A 105 -22.26 5.46 -9.32
N PRO A 106 -21.20 4.77 -8.90
CA PRO A 106 -21.16 4.14 -7.60
C PRO A 106 -21.15 5.20 -6.47
N VAL A 107 -21.43 4.77 -5.24
CA VAL A 107 -21.19 5.61 -4.06
C VAL A 107 -19.69 5.84 -3.91
N ASN A 108 -19.26 7.08 -3.65
CA ASN A 108 -17.86 7.42 -3.38
C ASN A 108 -17.44 6.90 -1.99
N ILE A 109 -17.27 5.60 -1.86
CA ILE A 109 -17.00 4.90 -0.59
C ILE A 109 -15.64 5.32 -0.05
N GLY A 110 -14.64 5.46 -0.94
CA GLY A 110 -13.29 5.90 -0.54
C GLY A 110 -13.29 7.26 0.15
N ASP A 111 -14.00 8.25 -0.41
CA ASP A 111 -14.09 9.58 0.19
C ASP A 111 -14.76 9.56 1.57
N LEU A 112 -15.78 8.71 1.75
CA LEU A 112 -16.48 8.55 3.03
C LEU A 112 -15.60 7.86 4.08
N GLU A 113 -14.84 6.85 3.69
CA GLU A 113 -13.87 6.17 4.56
C GLU A 113 -12.72 7.11 4.95
N ALA A 114 -12.16 7.85 3.99
CA ALA A 114 -11.14 8.85 4.25
C ALA A 114 -11.62 9.94 5.23
N PHE A 115 -12.85 10.41 5.04
CA PHE A 115 -13.46 11.42 5.94
C PHE A 115 -13.55 10.92 7.38
N ILE A 116 -13.98 9.67 7.60
CA ILE A 116 -14.05 9.11 8.96
C ILE A 116 -12.66 8.92 9.55
N GLY A 117 -11.67 8.53 8.73
CA GLY A 117 -10.28 8.44 9.17
C GLY A 117 -9.71 9.78 9.60
N ASP A 118 -9.94 10.84 8.81
CA ASP A 118 -9.53 12.21 9.14
C ASP A 118 -10.22 12.72 10.40
N TYR A 119 -11.53 12.50 10.50
CA TYR A 119 -12.31 12.85 11.69
C TYR A 119 -11.72 12.19 12.95
N ALA A 120 -11.32 10.92 12.85
CA ALA A 120 -10.73 10.20 13.97
C ALA A 120 -9.35 10.77 14.38
N ILE A 121 -8.54 11.23 13.41
CA ILE A 121 -7.26 11.91 13.67
C ILE A 121 -7.52 13.27 14.31
N GLU A 122 -8.36 14.11 13.71
CA GLU A 122 -8.66 15.47 14.17
C GLU A 122 -9.28 15.51 15.57
N ASN A 123 -10.07 14.50 15.93
CA ASN A 123 -10.73 14.39 17.22
C ASN A 123 -10.01 13.46 18.21
N ASN A 124 -8.80 13.04 17.86
CA ASN A 124 -7.96 12.15 18.70
C ASN A 124 -8.71 10.91 19.21
N LEU A 125 -9.56 10.31 18.36
CA LEU A 125 -10.27 9.09 18.71
C LEU A 125 -9.26 7.93 18.83
N LYS A 126 -9.38 7.13 19.88
CA LYS A 126 -8.50 5.98 20.12
C LYS A 126 -9.08 4.70 19.49
N PHE A 127 -8.22 3.74 19.21
CA PHE A 127 -8.65 2.38 18.95
C PHE A 127 -9.18 1.74 20.25
N GLU A 128 -10.28 1.05 20.16
CA GLU A 128 -10.82 0.30 21.30
C GLU A 128 -9.98 -0.95 21.54
N LYS A 129 -9.57 -1.15 22.80
CA LYS A 129 -8.90 -2.36 23.25
C LYS A 129 -9.95 -3.32 23.83
N ASN A 130 -9.76 -4.60 23.55
CA ASN A 130 -10.53 -5.69 24.14
C ASN A 130 -9.53 -6.72 24.66
N ILE A 131 -8.90 -6.38 25.79
CA ILE A 131 -7.82 -7.15 26.40
C ILE A 131 -8.35 -8.51 26.87
N GLU A 132 -7.63 -9.57 26.52
CA GLU A 132 -7.82 -10.92 26.99
C GLU A 132 -6.65 -11.29 27.92
N GLU A 133 -6.91 -11.47 29.22
CA GLU A 133 -5.87 -11.63 30.27
C GLU A 133 -4.85 -12.74 29.97
N ASN A 134 -5.30 -13.83 29.34
CA ASN A 134 -4.43 -14.94 28.96
C ASN A 134 -3.44 -14.59 27.82
N LEU A 135 -3.61 -13.44 27.15
CA LEU A 135 -2.75 -12.98 26.08
C LEU A 135 -1.70 -11.95 26.53
N GLU A 136 -1.83 -11.34 27.71
CA GLU A 136 -0.95 -10.24 28.16
C GLU A 136 0.52 -10.64 28.34
N ASN A 137 0.80 -11.93 28.51
CA ASN A 137 2.18 -12.44 28.60
C ASN A 137 2.72 -12.97 27.28
N LYS A 138 1.91 -13.07 26.24
CA LYS A 138 2.31 -13.52 24.93
C LYS A 138 3.07 -12.43 24.18
N LYS A 139 4.10 -12.82 23.42
CA LYS A 139 5.01 -11.91 22.71
C LYS A 139 5.07 -12.29 21.23
N VAL A 140 4.90 -11.31 20.37
CA VAL A 140 5.01 -11.48 18.91
C VAL A 140 6.00 -10.47 18.33
N ALA A 141 6.97 -10.97 17.55
CA ALA A 141 7.84 -10.14 16.73
C ALA A 141 7.25 -9.97 15.34
N ILE A 142 7.25 -8.75 14.84
CA ILE A 142 6.81 -8.44 13.46
C ILE A 142 7.99 -7.84 12.70
N ILE A 143 8.35 -8.44 11.57
CA ILE A 143 9.45 -7.99 10.72
C ILE A 143 8.89 -7.22 9.55
N GLY A 144 9.03 -5.90 9.59
CA GLY A 144 8.52 -4.95 8.61
C GLY A 144 7.30 -4.17 9.09
N GLY A 145 7.43 -2.86 9.13
CA GLY A 145 6.42 -1.88 9.55
C GLY A 145 5.56 -1.35 8.39
N GLY A 146 5.34 -2.16 7.34
CA GLY A 146 4.41 -1.84 6.25
C GLY A 146 2.94 -2.10 6.62
N PRO A 147 1.99 -1.91 5.67
CA PRO A 147 0.55 -2.06 5.92
C PRO A 147 0.16 -3.39 6.57
N SER A 148 0.82 -4.48 6.18
CA SER A 148 0.56 -5.82 6.70
C SER A 148 1.02 -5.96 8.14
N GLY A 149 2.28 -5.61 8.44
CA GLY A 149 2.85 -5.69 9.78
C GLY A 149 2.14 -4.75 10.75
N LEU A 150 1.86 -3.52 10.35
CA LEU A 150 1.13 -2.54 11.16
C LEU A 150 -0.28 -2.99 11.52
N THR A 151 -0.99 -3.61 10.56
CA THR A 151 -2.33 -4.13 10.83
C THR A 151 -2.27 -5.31 11.80
N CYS A 152 -1.33 -6.24 11.59
CA CYS A 152 -1.14 -7.36 12.51
C CYS A 152 -0.81 -6.86 13.93
N ALA A 153 0.12 -5.91 14.04
CA ALA A 153 0.50 -5.30 15.32
C ALA A 153 -0.69 -4.71 16.05
N ALA A 154 -1.50 -3.94 15.34
CA ALA A 154 -2.67 -3.29 15.92
C ALA A 154 -3.71 -4.31 16.42
N PHE A 155 -4.02 -5.34 15.62
CA PHE A 155 -5.01 -6.34 15.99
C PHE A 155 -4.55 -7.22 17.17
N LEU A 156 -3.26 -7.58 17.23
CA LEU A 156 -2.68 -8.28 18.38
C LEU A 156 -2.68 -7.39 19.64
N ALA A 157 -2.20 -6.15 19.54
CA ALA A 157 -2.12 -5.23 20.66
C ALA A 157 -3.51 -4.84 21.22
N LYS A 158 -4.54 -4.76 20.37
CA LYS A 158 -5.94 -4.58 20.81
C LYS A 158 -6.41 -5.70 21.73
N LYS A 159 -5.82 -6.89 21.64
CA LYS A 159 -6.13 -8.07 22.45
C LYS A 159 -5.22 -8.26 23.67
N GLY A 160 -4.21 -7.42 23.83
CA GLY A 160 -3.28 -7.46 24.95
C GLY A 160 -1.94 -8.14 24.68
N VAL A 161 -1.73 -8.70 23.48
CA VAL A 161 -0.45 -9.30 23.10
C VAL A 161 0.63 -8.23 23.06
N LYS A 162 1.83 -8.53 23.61
CA LYS A 162 3.01 -7.67 23.54
C LYS A 162 3.64 -7.79 22.16
N VAL A 163 3.64 -6.70 21.41
CA VAL A 163 4.12 -6.68 20.03
C VAL A 163 5.33 -5.79 19.89
N THR A 164 6.38 -6.30 19.24
CA THR A 164 7.55 -5.53 18.82
C THR A 164 7.66 -5.58 17.30
N ILE A 165 7.65 -4.41 16.65
CA ILE A 165 7.94 -4.28 15.21
C ILE A 165 9.42 -4.00 15.03
N TYR A 166 10.08 -4.77 14.16
CA TYR A 166 11.44 -4.52 13.68
C TYR A 166 11.35 -3.94 12.28
N GLU A 167 11.82 -2.71 12.11
CA GLU A 167 11.76 -1.99 10.84
C GLU A 167 13.18 -1.62 10.38
N ARG A 168 13.49 -1.89 9.10
CA ARG A 168 14.82 -1.62 8.54
C ARG A 168 15.11 -0.14 8.32
N LYS A 169 14.08 0.68 8.23
CA LYS A 169 14.16 2.14 8.02
C LYS A 169 13.90 2.89 9.34
N ASP A 170 13.97 4.20 9.27
CA ASP A 170 13.77 5.16 10.39
C ASP A 170 12.30 5.54 10.59
N PHE A 171 11.40 5.11 9.71
CA PHE A 171 9.96 5.36 9.80
C PHE A 171 9.14 4.12 9.47
N LEU A 172 8.00 3.99 10.15
CA LEU A 172 6.98 3.00 9.82
C LEU A 172 6.18 3.42 8.59
N GLY A 173 5.56 2.44 7.93
CA GLY A 173 4.65 2.64 6.81
C GLY A 173 5.07 1.88 5.55
N GLY A 174 6.33 1.46 5.43
CA GLY A 174 6.83 0.76 4.25
C GLY A 174 6.53 1.55 2.97
N LEU A 175 5.89 0.94 1.97
CA LEU A 175 5.54 1.61 0.70
C LEU A 175 4.63 2.84 0.87
N LEU A 176 3.88 2.98 1.96
CA LEU A 176 3.08 4.19 2.23
C LEU A 176 3.95 5.44 2.40
N VAL A 177 5.16 5.26 2.92
CA VAL A 177 6.15 6.34 3.10
C VAL A 177 7.13 6.38 1.94
N TYR A 178 7.71 5.24 1.59
CA TYR A 178 8.87 5.16 0.71
C TYR A 178 8.52 4.87 -0.76
N GLY A 179 7.31 4.36 -1.05
CA GLY A 179 6.92 3.99 -2.41
C GLY A 179 5.87 4.90 -3.03
N ILE A 180 4.92 5.42 -2.24
CA ILE A 180 3.83 6.26 -2.74
C ILE A 180 4.23 7.74 -2.57
N PRO A 181 4.26 8.56 -3.64
CA PRO A 181 4.62 9.97 -3.53
C PRO A 181 3.66 10.79 -2.67
N ASP A 182 4.19 11.86 -2.03
CA ASP A 182 3.42 12.74 -1.14
C ASP A 182 2.19 13.37 -1.82
N PHE A 183 2.28 13.68 -3.11
CA PHE A 183 1.15 14.23 -3.86
C PHE A 183 -0.04 13.26 -4.06
N ARG A 184 0.16 11.96 -3.84
CA ARG A 184 -0.90 10.93 -3.81
C ARG A 184 -1.36 10.62 -2.38
N LEU A 185 -0.42 10.53 -1.46
CA LEU A 185 -0.67 10.19 -0.06
C LEU A 185 0.23 11.03 0.84
N SER A 186 -0.35 12.05 1.49
CA SER A 186 0.39 12.91 2.41
C SER A 186 1.07 12.11 3.51
N LYS A 187 2.36 12.41 3.74
CA LYS A 187 3.14 11.75 4.79
C LYS A 187 2.63 12.09 6.19
N ASP A 188 1.99 13.25 6.37
CA ASP A 188 1.35 13.60 7.64
C ASP A 188 0.18 12.67 7.96
N ILE A 189 -0.64 12.31 6.96
CA ILE A 189 -1.73 11.35 7.14
C ILE A 189 -1.17 9.98 7.51
N VAL A 190 -0.11 9.53 6.84
CA VAL A 190 0.56 8.27 7.16
C VAL A 190 1.09 8.31 8.58
N LYS A 191 1.88 9.35 8.92
CA LYS A 191 2.43 9.52 10.27
C LYS A 191 1.35 9.50 11.36
N ASN A 192 0.31 10.32 11.23
CA ASN A 192 -0.78 10.38 12.21
C ASN A 192 -1.49 9.04 12.36
N THR A 193 -1.62 8.26 11.26
CA THR A 193 -2.20 6.91 11.31
C THR A 193 -1.28 5.94 12.06
N MET A 194 0.04 6.03 11.83
CA MET A 194 1.02 5.21 12.55
C MET A 194 1.05 5.54 14.04
N ASP A 195 1.08 6.83 14.40
CA ASP A 195 1.06 7.30 15.78
C ASP A 195 -0.14 6.71 16.55
N LYS A 196 -1.33 6.68 15.92
CA LYS A 196 -2.51 6.05 16.53
C LYS A 196 -2.36 4.54 16.77
N ILE A 197 -1.66 3.83 15.89
CA ILE A 197 -1.38 2.40 16.07
C ILE A 197 -0.40 2.21 17.24
N LEU A 198 0.62 3.06 17.34
CA LEU A 198 1.60 2.99 18.42
C LEU A 198 0.99 3.28 19.80
N GLU A 199 -0.07 4.09 19.87
CA GLU A 199 -0.83 4.31 21.12
C GLU A 199 -1.46 3.05 21.70
N LEU A 200 -1.55 1.96 20.94
CA LEU A 200 -1.95 0.65 21.44
C LEU A 200 -0.90 -0.01 22.35
N GLY A 201 0.32 0.55 22.40
CA GLY A 201 1.44 0.01 23.18
C GLY A 201 2.37 -0.88 22.36
N VAL A 202 2.36 -0.73 21.04
CA VAL A 202 3.29 -1.43 20.13
C VAL A 202 4.70 -0.86 20.29
N GLU A 203 5.68 -1.71 20.57
CA GLU A 203 7.09 -1.34 20.58
C GLU A 203 7.66 -1.34 19.16
N VAL A 204 8.58 -0.41 18.85
CA VAL A 204 9.24 -0.36 17.54
C VAL A 204 10.74 -0.30 17.70
N ARG A 205 11.45 -1.10 16.93
CA ARG A 205 12.91 -1.08 16.80
C ARG A 205 13.27 -0.75 15.36
N TYR A 206 13.71 0.47 15.16
CA TYR A 206 14.13 0.98 13.85
C TYR A 206 15.56 0.53 13.51
N ASN A 207 15.90 0.64 12.22
CA ASN A 207 17.22 0.29 11.68
C ASN A 207 17.61 -1.17 11.99
N GLN A 208 16.61 -2.07 12.00
CA GLN A 208 16.76 -3.50 12.23
C GLN A 208 16.38 -4.26 10.97
N GLU A 209 17.38 -4.80 10.28
CA GLU A 209 17.19 -5.49 9.00
C GLU A 209 17.52 -6.98 9.13
N LEU A 210 16.53 -7.82 8.84
CA LEU A 210 16.67 -9.26 8.89
C LEU A 210 17.74 -9.74 7.88
N GLY A 211 18.65 -10.57 8.35
CA GLY A 211 19.78 -11.05 7.56
C GLY A 211 20.99 -10.13 7.54
N LYS A 212 20.93 -8.94 8.20
CA LYS A 212 22.09 -8.05 8.38
C LYS A 212 22.45 -7.91 9.85
N ASN A 213 21.64 -7.20 10.62
CA ASN A 213 21.83 -6.94 12.05
C ASN A 213 20.69 -7.49 12.92
N LEU A 214 19.79 -8.26 12.33
CA LEU A 214 18.72 -8.97 13.02
C LEU A 214 18.74 -10.44 12.58
N ASN A 215 18.75 -11.35 13.56
CA ASN A 215 18.82 -12.79 13.35
C ASN A 215 17.46 -13.43 13.71
N ILE A 216 16.94 -14.28 12.82
CA ILE A 216 15.66 -14.93 13.02
C ILE A 216 15.69 -15.92 14.19
N ASN A 217 16.81 -16.66 14.38
CA ASN A 217 16.93 -17.63 15.46
C ASN A 217 16.88 -16.95 16.85
N GLU A 218 17.49 -15.76 16.98
CA GLU A 218 17.40 -15.00 18.22
C GLU A 218 15.99 -14.51 18.52
N LEU A 219 15.18 -14.28 17.49
CA LEU A 219 13.79 -13.90 17.66
C LEU A 219 12.95 -15.11 18.07
N GLU A 220 13.23 -16.31 17.53
CA GLU A 220 12.53 -17.54 17.90
C GLU A 220 12.72 -17.91 19.37
N GLU A 221 13.85 -17.52 19.99
CA GLU A 221 14.11 -17.70 21.42
C GLU A 221 13.34 -16.72 22.31
N LYS A 222 13.09 -15.50 21.81
CA LYS A 222 12.55 -14.38 22.59
C LYS A 222 11.04 -14.18 22.45
N TYR A 223 10.44 -14.69 21.38
CA TYR A 223 9.04 -14.48 21.01
C TYR A 223 8.30 -15.82 20.83
N ASP A 224 7.04 -15.81 21.14
CA ASP A 224 6.17 -16.98 20.94
C ASP A 224 5.92 -17.23 19.45
N HIS A 225 5.71 -16.15 18.67
CA HIS A 225 5.55 -16.18 17.22
C HIS A 225 6.26 -15.02 16.55
N ILE A 226 6.60 -15.22 15.27
CA ILE A 226 7.20 -14.22 14.39
C ILE A 226 6.31 -14.04 13.16
N TYR A 227 6.07 -12.80 12.77
CA TYR A 227 5.38 -12.46 11.53
C TYR A 227 6.30 -11.75 10.56
N LEU A 228 6.55 -12.36 9.39
CA LEU A 228 7.33 -11.79 8.31
C LEU A 228 6.43 -10.98 7.39
N ALA A 229 6.62 -9.65 7.37
CA ALA A 229 5.78 -8.68 6.66
C ALA A 229 6.60 -7.59 5.94
N PHE A 230 7.86 -7.89 5.57
CA PHE A 230 8.80 -6.92 4.98
C PHE A 230 8.59 -6.69 3.46
N GLY A 231 7.60 -7.33 2.86
CA GLY A 231 7.13 -7.06 1.50
C GLY A 231 8.03 -7.58 0.37
N ALA A 232 7.82 -7.03 -0.83
CA ALA A 232 8.54 -7.34 -2.05
C ALA A 232 8.87 -6.01 -2.76
N ASN A 233 10.10 -5.49 -2.57
CA ASN A 233 10.45 -4.12 -2.95
C ASN A 233 11.52 -4.04 -4.05
N VAL A 234 12.05 -5.17 -4.51
CA VAL A 234 13.08 -5.20 -5.56
C VAL A 234 12.42 -5.07 -6.93
N SER A 235 12.85 -4.13 -7.75
CA SER A 235 12.33 -3.93 -9.10
C SER A 235 12.67 -5.11 -10.02
N SER A 236 11.68 -5.55 -10.79
CA SER A 236 11.89 -6.60 -11.79
C SER A 236 12.64 -6.06 -13.00
N LYS A 237 13.57 -6.86 -13.52
CA LYS A 237 14.36 -6.57 -14.73
C LYS A 237 13.80 -7.31 -15.95
N MET A 238 14.06 -6.78 -17.15
CA MET A 238 13.70 -7.43 -18.43
C MET A 238 14.71 -8.47 -18.89
N LYS A 239 15.96 -8.35 -18.46
CA LYS A 239 17.10 -9.16 -18.93
C LYS A 239 17.41 -8.92 -20.42
N ILE A 240 17.35 -7.66 -20.84
CA ILE A 240 17.70 -7.20 -22.20
C ILE A 240 19.09 -6.58 -22.23
N GLU A 241 19.66 -6.46 -23.43
CA GLU A 241 20.94 -5.81 -23.66
C GLU A 241 20.88 -4.33 -23.26
N GLY A 242 21.90 -3.86 -22.56
CA GLY A 242 22.02 -2.49 -22.08
C GLY A 242 21.33 -2.19 -20.75
N GLU A 243 20.67 -3.15 -20.10
CA GLU A 243 19.97 -2.93 -18.84
C GLU A 243 20.91 -2.64 -17.65
N ASN A 244 22.22 -2.84 -17.82
CA ASN A 244 23.23 -2.55 -16.80
C ASN A 244 24.00 -1.25 -17.09
N LEU A 245 23.64 -0.47 -18.12
CA LEU A 245 24.25 0.83 -18.42
C LEU A 245 23.96 1.85 -17.30
N ASP A 246 24.92 2.77 -17.11
CA ASP A 246 24.67 3.94 -16.25
C ASP A 246 23.47 4.74 -16.79
N GLY A 247 22.55 5.10 -15.89
CA GLY A 247 21.29 5.76 -16.25
C GLY A 247 20.09 4.80 -16.35
N VAL A 248 20.28 3.49 -16.07
CA VAL A 248 19.17 2.54 -15.91
C VAL A 248 18.89 2.33 -14.42
N PHE A 249 17.64 2.52 -14.00
CA PHE A 249 17.23 2.45 -12.59
C PHE A 249 16.02 1.53 -12.40
N GLY A 250 15.88 1.00 -11.19
CA GLY A 250 14.64 0.40 -10.73
C GLY A 250 13.68 1.46 -10.19
N GLY A 251 12.40 1.35 -10.52
CA GLY A 251 11.39 2.32 -10.10
C GLY A 251 11.12 2.31 -8.60
N ASN A 252 11.12 1.11 -7.99
CA ASN A 252 10.93 0.98 -6.55
C ASN A 252 12.10 1.61 -5.78
N GLU A 253 13.33 1.34 -6.21
CA GLU A 253 14.55 1.84 -5.58
C GLU A 253 14.66 3.37 -5.66
N LEU A 254 14.25 3.97 -6.79
CA LEU A 254 14.22 5.42 -6.94
C LEU A 254 13.20 6.07 -6.00
N LEU A 255 12.00 5.51 -5.89
CA LEU A 255 10.97 6.03 -5.00
C LEU A 255 11.36 5.82 -3.54
N GLU A 256 11.90 4.64 -3.19
CA GLU A 256 12.27 4.28 -1.82
C GLU A 256 13.43 5.13 -1.27
N ASN A 257 14.48 5.30 -2.05
CA ASN A 257 15.70 5.96 -1.59
C ASN A 257 15.70 7.46 -1.88
N ASN A 258 14.76 7.95 -2.69
CA ASN A 258 14.70 9.33 -3.17
C ASN A 258 16.04 9.84 -3.77
N ASN A 259 16.90 8.92 -4.21
CA ASN A 259 18.19 9.22 -4.82
C ASN A 259 18.03 9.37 -6.35
N HIS A 260 17.41 10.47 -6.73
CA HIS A 260 17.15 10.78 -8.13
C HIS A 260 18.35 11.51 -8.75
N PRO A 261 18.72 11.17 -10.00
CA PRO A 261 19.67 12.00 -10.78
C PRO A 261 19.05 13.35 -11.14
N ASP A 262 19.85 14.25 -11.69
CA ASP A 262 19.35 15.50 -12.27
C ASP A 262 18.60 15.21 -13.57
N TYR A 263 17.32 15.54 -13.59
CA TYR A 263 16.46 15.34 -14.76
C TYR A 263 16.31 16.57 -15.65
N LYS A 264 16.91 17.70 -15.30
CA LYS A 264 16.78 18.94 -16.07
C LYS A 264 17.27 18.73 -17.52
N GLU A 265 16.46 19.16 -18.50
CA GLU A 265 16.71 18.99 -19.95
C GLU A 265 16.86 17.52 -20.41
N LYS A 266 16.45 16.54 -19.59
CA LYS A 266 16.57 15.11 -19.86
C LYS A 266 15.28 14.50 -20.41
N THR A 267 15.44 13.51 -21.27
CA THR A 267 14.38 12.58 -21.68
C THR A 267 14.47 11.32 -20.83
N VAL A 268 13.40 11.02 -20.12
CA VAL A 268 13.32 9.87 -19.22
C VAL A 268 12.24 8.91 -19.72
N VAL A 269 12.64 7.66 -19.91
CA VAL A 269 11.73 6.58 -20.34
C VAL A 269 11.43 5.68 -19.15
N ILE A 270 10.15 5.42 -18.90
CA ILE A 270 9.68 4.51 -17.86
C ILE A 270 9.05 3.28 -18.53
N ASN A 271 9.55 2.10 -18.21
CA ASN A 271 9.02 0.84 -18.73
C ASN A 271 8.05 0.21 -17.73
N GLY A 272 6.76 0.20 -18.07
CA GLY A 272 5.71 -0.39 -17.24
C GLY A 272 4.38 0.32 -17.34
N GLY A 273 3.33 -0.29 -16.78
CA GLY A 273 1.96 0.28 -16.84
C GLY A 273 1.20 0.17 -15.51
N GLY A 274 1.89 -0.13 -14.41
CA GLY A 274 1.31 -0.18 -13.06
C GLY A 274 1.37 1.16 -12.34
N ASN A 275 0.81 1.23 -11.13
CA ASN A 275 0.83 2.44 -10.31
C ASN A 275 2.26 2.93 -10.05
N VAL A 276 3.24 2.04 -9.87
CA VAL A 276 4.65 2.42 -9.69
C VAL A 276 5.16 3.19 -10.91
N ALA A 277 4.83 2.76 -12.15
CA ALA A 277 5.24 3.46 -13.36
C ALA A 277 4.66 4.88 -13.41
N ILE A 278 3.40 5.05 -13.04
CA ILE A 278 2.75 6.36 -12.99
C ILE A 278 3.37 7.23 -11.88
N ASP A 279 3.60 6.67 -10.69
CA ASP A 279 4.19 7.37 -9.55
C ASP A 279 5.60 7.88 -9.87
N VAL A 280 6.42 7.03 -10.49
CA VAL A 280 7.76 7.40 -10.97
C VAL A 280 7.67 8.48 -12.04
N ALA A 281 6.82 8.31 -13.06
CA ALA A 281 6.69 9.26 -14.17
C ALA A 281 6.29 10.66 -13.69
N ARG A 282 5.29 10.74 -12.81
CA ARG A 282 4.84 12.01 -12.23
C ARG A 282 5.92 12.63 -11.33
N THR A 283 6.63 11.80 -10.55
CA THR A 283 7.75 12.26 -9.71
C THR A 283 8.87 12.85 -10.57
N VAL A 284 9.31 12.14 -11.60
CA VAL A 284 10.36 12.57 -12.53
C VAL A 284 9.94 13.84 -13.26
N LYS A 285 8.69 13.93 -13.73
CA LYS A 285 8.17 15.14 -14.38
C LYS A 285 8.19 16.34 -13.45
N ARG A 286 7.77 16.18 -12.22
CA ARG A 286 7.78 17.22 -11.17
C ARG A 286 9.20 17.63 -10.75
N LYS A 287 10.17 16.73 -10.89
CA LYS A 287 11.60 17.03 -10.68
C LYS A 287 12.27 17.72 -11.90
N GLY A 288 11.49 18.11 -12.92
CA GLY A 288 11.96 18.99 -14.00
C GLY A 288 12.42 18.28 -15.26
N ALA A 289 12.11 17.00 -15.45
CA ALA A 289 12.42 16.33 -16.72
C ALA A 289 11.75 17.04 -17.92
N LYS A 290 12.51 17.25 -18.98
CA LYS A 290 12.04 17.88 -20.22
C LYS A 290 10.95 17.02 -20.84
N GLU A 291 11.23 15.74 -21.01
CA GLU A 291 10.31 14.77 -21.57
C GLU A 291 10.25 13.52 -20.70
N VAL A 292 9.03 13.03 -20.45
CA VAL A 292 8.78 11.78 -19.72
C VAL A 292 7.87 10.90 -20.57
N ILE A 293 8.34 9.68 -20.86
CA ILE A 293 7.66 8.73 -21.74
C ILE A 293 7.48 7.42 -20.99
N ILE A 294 6.23 7.00 -20.82
CA ILE A 294 5.90 5.65 -20.36
C ILE A 294 5.79 4.73 -21.58
N VAL A 295 6.50 3.61 -21.58
CA VAL A 295 6.37 2.54 -22.57
C VAL A 295 5.58 1.40 -21.95
N TYR A 296 4.47 1.05 -22.60
CA TYR A 296 3.60 -0.03 -22.14
C TYR A 296 3.24 -0.99 -23.26
N ARG A 297 3.56 -2.27 -23.08
CA ARG A 297 3.44 -3.31 -24.12
C ARG A 297 2.03 -3.79 -24.43
N ARG A 298 0.98 -3.25 -23.76
CA ARG A 298 -0.43 -3.55 -24.03
C ARG A 298 -1.19 -2.27 -24.36
N ALA A 299 -2.46 -2.39 -24.68
CA ALA A 299 -3.32 -1.24 -24.94
C ALA A 299 -3.77 -0.56 -23.61
N LYS A 300 -4.39 0.60 -23.73
CA LYS A 300 -4.83 1.44 -22.60
C LYS A 300 -5.79 0.68 -21.67
N GLU A 301 -6.69 -0.10 -22.22
CA GLU A 301 -7.72 -0.87 -21.51
C GLU A 301 -7.12 -1.97 -20.61
N GLN A 302 -5.92 -2.47 -20.93
CA GLN A 302 -5.22 -3.46 -20.14
C GLN A 302 -4.27 -2.86 -19.11
N MET A 303 -4.19 -1.52 -19.02
CA MET A 303 -3.30 -0.85 -18.09
C MET A 303 -3.73 -1.09 -16.64
N PRO A 304 -2.87 -1.66 -15.78
CA PRO A 304 -3.27 -1.96 -14.41
C PRO A 304 -3.31 -0.73 -13.49
N ALA A 305 -2.68 0.38 -13.87
CA ALA A 305 -2.70 1.63 -13.11
C ALA A 305 -4.14 2.18 -12.96
N GLU A 306 -4.37 2.99 -11.95
CA GLU A 306 -5.65 3.66 -11.73
C GLU A 306 -5.89 4.73 -12.80
N GLU A 307 -7.06 4.70 -13.46
CA GLU A 307 -7.43 5.61 -14.56
C GLU A 307 -7.25 7.08 -14.20
N LYS A 308 -7.59 7.45 -12.95
CA LYS A 308 -7.40 8.81 -12.46
C LYS A 308 -5.93 9.21 -12.45
N GLU A 309 -5.05 8.33 -11.97
CA GLU A 309 -3.61 8.59 -11.90
C GLU A 309 -2.99 8.67 -13.29
N VAL A 310 -3.45 7.84 -14.23
CA VAL A 310 -3.07 7.91 -15.65
C VAL A 310 -3.48 9.26 -16.25
N SER A 311 -4.74 9.67 -16.06
CA SER A 311 -5.24 10.96 -16.52
C SER A 311 -4.47 12.14 -15.92
N ASP A 312 -4.11 12.06 -14.64
CA ASP A 312 -3.33 13.12 -13.98
C ASP A 312 -1.90 13.17 -14.53
N ALA A 313 -1.28 12.03 -14.83
CA ALA A 313 0.04 11.97 -15.49
C ALA A 313 0.01 12.60 -16.90
N GLU A 314 -1.02 12.26 -17.70
CA GLU A 314 -1.21 12.86 -19.05
C GLU A 314 -1.38 14.38 -18.96
N LYS A 315 -2.14 14.91 -17.99
CA LYS A 315 -2.30 16.37 -17.75
C LYS A 315 -1.01 17.04 -17.30
N GLU A 316 -0.14 16.32 -16.58
CA GLU A 316 1.19 16.81 -16.19
C GLU A 316 2.20 16.76 -17.35
N GLY A 317 1.79 16.29 -18.53
CA GLY A 317 2.60 16.24 -19.74
C GLY A 317 3.45 14.97 -19.87
N VAL A 318 3.08 13.87 -19.20
CA VAL A 318 3.68 12.56 -19.43
C VAL A 318 3.09 11.96 -20.70
N LYS A 319 3.93 11.50 -21.61
CA LYS A 319 3.53 10.77 -22.82
C LYS A 319 3.44 9.27 -22.53
N ILE A 320 2.46 8.58 -23.11
CA ILE A 320 2.32 7.13 -22.96
C ILE A 320 2.32 6.49 -24.35
N LEU A 321 3.28 5.61 -24.59
CA LEU A 321 3.37 4.78 -25.80
C LEU A 321 2.77 3.42 -25.51
N PHE A 322 1.49 3.24 -25.87
CA PHE A 322 0.80 1.95 -25.78
C PHE A 322 1.25 1.01 -26.90
N GLN A 323 1.15 -0.29 -26.66
CA GLN A 323 1.52 -1.33 -27.61
C GLN A 323 2.96 -1.17 -28.14
N ASN A 324 3.89 -0.84 -27.25
CA ASN A 324 5.31 -0.76 -27.51
C ASN A 324 6.10 -1.51 -26.43
N ASN A 325 7.14 -2.20 -26.85
CA ASN A 325 8.03 -2.94 -25.97
C ASN A 325 9.47 -2.45 -26.15
N ILE A 326 10.23 -2.29 -25.08
CA ILE A 326 11.66 -2.01 -25.15
C ILE A 326 12.37 -3.35 -25.42
N VAL A 327 13.18 -3.42 -26.48
CA VAL A 327 13.93 -4.63 -26.81
C VAL A 327 15.42 -4.49 -26.54
N LYS A 328 15.93 -3.26 -26.53
CA LYS A 328 17.33 -2.96 -26.26
C LYS A 328 17.51 -1.54 -25.72
N ILE A 329 18.50 -1.36 -24.87
CA ILE A 329 18.95 -0.05 -24.38
C ILE A 329 20.35 0.18 -24.98
N ASN A 330 20.53 1.24 -25.74
CA ASN A 330 21.77 1.53 -26.44
C ASN A 330 22.58 2.61 -25.71
N GLY A 331 23.88 2.43 -25.72
CA GLY A 331 24.86 3.34 -25.17
C GLY A 331 26.23 2.68 -25.06
N THR A 332 27.28 3.44 -24.77
CA THR A 332 28.61 2.89 -24.49
C THR A 332 28.75 2.61 -23.00
N ASP A 333 28.81 3.68 -22.20
CA ASP A 333 28.86 3.58 -20.74
C ASP A 333 27.54 3.99 -20.12
N LYS A 334 26.82 4.92 -20.78
CA LYS A 334 25.54 5.51 -20.35
C LYS A 334 24.47 5.30 -21.38
N VAL A 335 23.22 5.34 -20.92
CA VAL A 335 22.04 5.35 -21.79
C VAL A 335 22.10 6.53 -22.76
N GLN A 336 21.85 6.27 -24.05
CA GLN A 336 21.75 7.27 -25.11
C GLN A 336 20.41 7.22 -25.83
N ASN A 337 19.89 6.01 -26.06
CA ASN A 337 18.59 5.78 -26.66
C ASN A 337 18.09 4.37 -26.33
N ILE A 338 16.83 4.14 -26.62
CA ILE A 338 16.21 2.82 -26.54
C ILE A 338 15.71 2.37 -27.90
N GLU A 339 15.75 1.08 -28.15
CA GLU A 339 15.09 0.45 -29.29
C GLU A 339 13.74 -0.10 -28.84
N LEU A 340 12.71 0.31 -29.53
CA LEU A 340 11.32 -0.10 -29.35
C LEU A 340 10.86 -0.98 -30.51
N ILE A 341 9.98 -1.92 -30.21
CA ILE A 341 9.22 -2.67 -31.19
C ILE A 341 7.72 -2.53 -30.87
N LYS A 342 6.88 -2.39 -31.92
CA LYS A 342 5.44 -2.37 -31.73
C LYS A 342 4.94 -3.76 -31.33
N THR A 343 3.85 -3.79 -30.59
CA THR A 343 3.19 -5.04 -30.16
C THR A 343 1.75 -5.07 -30.59
N GLU A 344 1.24 -6.26 -30.82
CA GLU A 344 -0.19 -6.55 -30.94
C GLU A 344 -0.66 -7.45 -29.80
N LEU A 345 -1.96 -7.43 -29.53
CA LEU A 345 -2.56 -8.23 -28.49
C LEU A 345 -3.21 -9.48 -29.08
N VAL A 346 -2.71 -10.64 -28.68
CA VAL A 346 -3.18 -11.95 -29.19
C VAL A 346 -3.78 -12.76 -28.05
N GLN A 347 -4.90 -13.42 -28.30
CA GLN A 347 -5.47 -14.40 -27.39
C GLN A 347 -4.68 -15.70 -27.53
N LYS A 348 -3.97 -16.10 -26.48
CA LYS A 348 -3.34 -17.42 -26.44
C LYS A 348 -4.31 -18.43 -25.84
N GLU A 349 -4.27 -19.65 -26.36
CA GLU A 349 -5.10 -20.75 -25.89
C GLU A 349 -4.83 -21.02 -24.40
N GLY A 350 -5.88 -21.08 -23.59
CA GLY A 350 -5.80 -21.26 -22.14
C GLY A 350 -5.56 -19.99 -21.34
N ASP A 351 -5.24 -18.83 -21.96
CA ASP A 351 -5.03 -17.58 -21.27
C ASP A 351 -6.35 -16.81 -21.10
N THR A 352 -6.61 -16.31 -19.89
CA THR A 352 -7.74 -15.40 -19.62
C THR A 352 -7.46 -13.95 -19.99
N ARG A 353 -6.21 -13.62 -20.38
CA ARG A 353 -5.74 -12.27 -20.67
C ARG A 353 -4.97 -12.20 -21.96
N LEU A 354 -5.28 -11.20 -22.82
CA LEU A 354 -4.54 -10.95 -24.05
C LEU A 354 -3.05 -10.79 -23.81
N SER A 355 -2.22 -11.50 -24.57
CA SER A 355 -0.77 -11.49 -24.50
C SER A 355 -0.16 -10.57 -25.55
N PRO A 356 0.80 -9.67 -25.21
CA PRO A 356 1.47 -8.83 -26.19
C PRO A 356 2.49 -9.68 -26.98
N VAL A 357 2.46 -9.55 -28.31
CA VAL A 357 3.38 -10.17 -29.25
C VAL A 357 4.07 -9.08 -30.05
N ASN A 358 5.38 -9.19 -30.26
CA ASN A 358 6.13 -8.22 -31.04
C ASN A 358 5.77 -8.34 -32.53
N ILE A 359 5.64 -7.21 -33.21
CA ILE A 359 5.43 -7.12 -34.66
C ILE A 359 6.81 -6.98 -35.31
N GLU A 360 7.27 -8.07 -35.94
CA GLU A 360 8.58 -8.10 -36.59
C GLU A 360 8.75 -7.00 -37.63
N GLY A 361 9.94 -6.37 -37.65
CA GLY A 361 10.27 -5.30 -38.59
C GLY A 361 9.70 -3.94 -38.21
N SER A 362 9.00 -3.81 -37.08
CA SER A 362 8.44 -2.51 -36.62
C SER A 362 9.36 -1.73 -35.66
N ASN A 363 10.62 -2.11 -35.61
CA ASN A 363 11.61 -1.49 -34.72
C ASN A 363 11.86 -0.03 -35.05
N TYR A 364 12.04 0.78 -34.01
CA TYR A 364 12.46 2.17 -34.12
C TYR A 364 13.15 2.64 -32.83
N THR A 365 13.87 3.75 -32.93
CA THR A 365 14.69 4.26 -31.83
C THR A 365 14.08 5.52 -31.23
N VAL A 366 14.12 5.63 -29.91
CA VAL A 366 13.72 6.82 -29.15
C VAL A 366 14.89 7.26 -28.29
N LYS A 367 15.21 8.56 -28.30
CA LYS A 367 16.23 9.14 -27.42
C LYS A 367 15.84 8.95 -25.97
N ALA A 368 16.79 8.56 -25.14
CA ALA A 368 16.63 8.46 -23.69
C ALA A 368 17.95 8.83 -23.02
N ASP A 369 17.90 9.68 -21.99
CA ASP A 369 19.02 9.93 -21.11
C ASP A 369 18.97 9.00 -19.89
N TYR A 370 17.76 8.59 -19.48
CA TYR A 370 17.52 7.65 -18.38
C TYR A 370 16.40 6.66 -18.73
N VAL A 371 16.53 5.44 -18.23
CA VAL A 371 15.52 4.40 -18.35
C VAL A 371 15.17 3.89 -16.94
N ILE A 372 13.87 3.82 -16.61
CA ILE A 372 13.40 3.37 -15.30
C ILE A 372 12.51 2.15 -15.47
N MET A 373 12.90 1.04 -14.83
CA MET A 373 12.16 -0.22 -14.86
C MET A 373 11.08 -0.24 -13.78
N ALA A 374 9.81 -0.23 -14.19
CA ALA A 374 8.63 -0.28 -13.33
C ALA A 374 7.72 -1.47 -13.68
N LEU A 375 8.31 -2.65 -13.82
CA LEU A 375 7.70 -3.88 -14.33
C LEU A 375 7.06 -4.75 -13.25
N GLY A 376 6.99 -4.25 -12.03
CA GLY A 376 6.54 -4.94 -10.84
C GLY A 376 7.67 -5.24 -9.87
N SER A 377 7.31 -5.71 -8.70
CA SER A 377 8.21 -5.97 -7.59
C SER A 377 8.40 -7.46 -7.38
N LYS A 378 9.57 -7.84 -6.89
CA LYS A 378 9.90 -9.18 -6.42
C LYS A 378 10.49 -9.13 -5.01
N THR A 379 10.48 -10.24 -4.32
CA THR A 379 11.19 -10.40 -3.04
C THR A 379 12.70 -10.36 -3.25
N ASP A 380 13.41 -9.98 -2.20
CA ASP A 380 14.89 -10.03 -2.18
C ASP A 380 15.36 -11.50 -2.22
N GLU A 381 16.53 -11.73 -2.83
CA GLU A 381 17.11 -13.07 -2.94
C GLU A 381 17.50 -13.67 -1.57
N PHE A 382 17.76 -12.81 -0.55
CA PHE A 382 18.10 -13.28 0.79
C PHE A 382 16.98 -14.13 1.44
N VAL A 383 15.74 -14.02 0.98
CA VAL A 383 14.61 -14.85 1.43
C VAL A 383 14.91 -16.36 1.36
N GLN A 384 15.72 -16.79 0.38
CA GLN A 384 16.17 -18.18 0.25
C GLN A 384 17.07 -18.64 1.40
N ASN A 385 17.72 -17.68 2.10
CA ASN A 385 18.63 -17.98 3.21
C ASN A 385 17.92 -18.09 4.56
N LEU A 386 16.60 -17.88 4.61
CA LEU A 386 15.80 -17.97 5.84
C LEU A 386 15.50 -19.42 6.28
N GLY A 387 15.86 -20.42 5.47
CA GLY A 387 15.54 -21.82 5.76
C GLY A 387 14.05 -22.17 5.65
N LEU A 388 13.27 -21.30 5.02
CA LEU A 388 11.82 -21.47 4.80
C LEU A 388 11.53 -21.94 3.38
N GLU A 389 10.44 -22.67 3.19
CA GLU A 389 10.02 -23.04 1.84
C GLU A 389 9.60 -21.82 1.03
N VAL A 390 10.05 -21.76 -0.23
CA VAL A 390 9.71 -20.69 -1.18
C VAL A 390 9.09 -21.26 -2.47
N THR A 391 8.33 -20.41 -3.15
CA THR A 391 7.81 -20.70 -4.48
C THR A 391 8.90 -20.53 -5.55
N PRO A 392 8.72 -21.03 -6.80
CA PRO A 392 9.65 -20.78 -7.90
C PRO A 392 9.87 -19.29 -8.23
N ARG A 393 8.98 -18.42 -7.77
CA ARG A 393 9.09 -16.95 -7.90
C ARG A 393 9.72 -16.28 -6.68
N ASN A 394 10.30 -17.05 -5.76
CA ASN A 394 10.95 -16.61 -4.55
C ASN A 394 10.00 -15.94 -3.51
N TYR A 395 8.70 -16.23 -3.53
CA TYR A 395 7.78 -15.87 -2.45
C TYR A 395 7.80 -16.93 -1.35
N ILE A 396 7.65 -16.53 -0.10
CA ILE A 396 7.53 -17.48 1.02
C ILE A 396 6.21 -18.25 0.88
N LYS A 397 6.30 -19.60 0.95
CA LYS A 397 5.13 -20.46 0.98
C LYS A 397 4.49 -20.42 2.36
N VAL A 398 3.16 -20.37 2.37
CA VAL A 398 2.36 -20.43 3.59
C VAL A 398 1.17 -21.38 3.39
N ASN A 399 0.66 -21.92 4.49
CA ASN A 399 -0.59 -22.65 4.51
C ASN A 399 -1.80 -21.67 4.59
N ASP A 400 -3.02 -22.20 4.69
CA ASP A 400 -4.25 -21.40 4.75
C ASP A 400 -4.33 -20.49 6.00
N ASN A 401 -3.56 -20.80 7.04
CA ASN A 401 -3.42 -20.00 8.26
C ASN A 401 -2.23 -19.05 8.24
N PHE A 402 -1.60 -18.84 7.08
CA PHE A 402 -0.41 -18.01 6.89
C PHE A 402 0.85 -18.50 7.62
N GLN A 403 0.89 -19.74 8.13
CA GLN A 403 2.10 -20.34 8.69
C GLN A 403 3.03 -20.79 7.55
N THR A 404 4.33 -20.60 7.77
CA THR A 404 5.40 -21.07 6.88
C THR A 404 5.71 -22.56 7.14
N SER A 405 6.81 -23.08 6.57
CA SER A 405 7.34 -24.40 6.92
C SER A 405 7.81 -24.51 8.38
N ASN A 406 8.01 -23.38 9.07
CA ASN A 406 8.24 -23.31 10.51
C ASN A 406 6.96 -22.82 11.21
N SER A 407 6.38 -23.63 12.08
CA SER A 407 5.09 -23.34 12.75
C SER A 407 5.10 -22.10 13.66
N LYS A 408 6.28 -21.65 14.12
CA LYS A 408 6.43 -20.39 14.87
C LYS A 408 6.39 -19.15 13.99
N ILE A 409 6.61 -19.32 12.67
CA ILE A 409 6.81 -18.22 11.72
C ILE A 409 5.64 -18.12 10.76
N TYR A 410 5.02 -16.95 10.73
CA TYR A 410 3.97 -16.57 9.78
C TYR A 410 4.53 -15.63 8.72
N ALA A 411 3.92 -15.58 7.55
CA ALA A 411 4.26 -14.59 6.53
C ALA A 411 3.02 -14.04 5.83
N GLY A 412 3.09 -12.81 5.32
CA GLY A 412 1.96 -12.19 4.62
C GLY A 412 2.32 -10.92 3.84
N GLY A 413 1.29 -10.28 3.27
CA GLY A 413 1.46 -9.15 2.37
C GLY A 413 2.11 -9.56 1.05
N ASP A 414 2.91 -8.67 0.48
CA ASP A 414 3.53 -8.91 -0.83
C ASP A 414 4.62 -9.98 -0.78
N LEU A 415 5.12 -10.32 0.42
CA LEU A 415 6.14 -11.35 0.66
C LEU A 415 5.68 -12.77 0.25
N ILE A 416 4.39 -13.03 0.27
CA ILE A 416 3.77 -14.30 -0.13
C ILE A 416 3.20 -14.28 -1.55
N GLY A 417 3.51 -13.24 -2.34
CA GLY A 417 2.96 -13.07 -3.69
C GLY A 417 1.50 -12.62 -3.72
N GLY A 418 1.11 -11.79 -2.77
CA GLY A 418 -0.25 -11.26 -2.62
C GLY A 418 -0.73 -10.38 -3.78
N LYS A 419 -1.94 -9.81 -3.65
CA LYS A 419 -2.60 -9.02 -4.71
C LYS A 419 -2.07 -7.59 -4.87
N GLY A 420 -0.95 -7.22 -4.20
CA GLY A 420 -0.23 -5.96 -4.40
C GLY A 420 -1.05 -4.70 -4.12
N THR A 421 -1.94 -4.71 -3.12
CA THR A 421 -2.66 -3.51 -2.66
C THR A 421 -2.62 -3.39 -1.15
N VAL A 422 -2.70 -2.14 -0.65
CA VAL A 422 -2.71 -1.85 0.79
C VAL A 422 -3.80 -2.62 1.53
N ALA A 423 -5.02 -2.66 0.97
CA ALA A 423 -6.13 -3.37 1.60
C ALA A 423 -5.91 -4.88 1.69
N TRP A 424 -5.28 -5.51 0.68
CA TRP A 424 -4.93 -6.93 0.75
C TRP A 424 -3.78 -7.22 1.71
N ALA A 425 -2.77 -6.34 1.76
CA ALA A 425 -1.70 -6.46 2.74
C ALA A 425 -2.23 -6.30 4.17
N ALA A 426 -3.09 -5.32 4.41
CA ALA A 426 -3.78 -5.13 5.68
C ALA A 426 -4.68 -6.32 6.05
N ARG A 427 -5.39 -6.92 5.06
CA ARG A 427 -6.17 -8.13 5.23
C ARG A 427 -5.30 -9.28 5.76
N ASN A 428 -4.17 -9.55 5.11
CA ASN A 428 -3.25 -10.60 5.56
C ASN A 428 -2.77 -10.33 6.99
N GLY A 429 -2.40 -9.08 7.31
CA GLY A 429 -1.97 -8.74 8.67
C GLY A 429 -3.03 -9.01 9.73
N ARG A 430 -4.31 -8.68 9.45
CA ARG A 430 -5.42 -8.97 10.34
C ARG A 430 -5.65 -10.47 10.48
N ASP A 431 -5.76 -11.18 9.36
CA ASP A 431 -6.07 -12.61 9.34
C ASP A 431 -4.94 -13.40 10.06
N VAL A 432 -3.66 -13.00 9.91
CA VAL A 432 -2.53 -13.54 10.69
C VAL A 432 -2.69 -13.26 12.18
N ALA A 433 -3.05 -12.04 12.57
CA ALA A 433 -3.26 -11.71 13.98
C ALA A 433 -4.37 -12.58 14.60
N GLU A 434 -5.47 -12.78 13.88
CA GLU A 434 -6.58 -13.66 14.31
C GLU A 434 -6.10 -15.11 14.45
N ASN A 435 -5.33 -15.65 13.51
CA ASN A 435 -4.78 -17.00 13.57
C ASN A 435 -3.80 -17.18 14.75
N ILE A 436 -2.92 -16.21 15.00
CA ILE A 436 -2.01 -16.23 16.16
C ILE A 436 -2.79 -16.21 17.49
N ILE A 437 -3.83 -15.39 17.58
CA ILE A 437 -4.69 -15.34 18.77
C ILE A 437 -5.38 -16.68 18.99
N GLU A 438 -5.92 -17.29 17.96
CA GLU A 438 -6.54 -18.62 18.05
C GLU A 438 -5.54 -19.72 18.43
N GLU A 439 -4.28 -19.61 17.96
CA GLU A 439 -3.22 -20.53 18.37
C GLU A 439 -2.90 -20.39 19.87
N PHE A 440 -2.80 -19.16 20.38
CA PHE A 440 -2.59 -18.92 21.82
C PHE A 440 -3.72 -19.43 22.72
N LYS A 441 -4.93 -19.56 22.21
CA LYS A 441 -6.08 -20.07 22.97
C LYS A 441 -6.12 -21.59 23.08
N LYS A 442 -5.32 -22.30 22.27
CA LYS A 442 -5.27 -23.77 22.32
C LYS A 442 -4.41 -24.30 23.46
N TYR A 443 -3.54 -23.47 23.98
CA TYR A 443 -2.59 -23.79 25.06
C TYR A 443 -2.73 -22.82 26.23
#